data_763a41c04a8a7e5b666a7077f0492ece
#
_entry.id   763a41c04a8a7e5b666a7077f0492ece
#
_cell.length_a   1.000
_cell.length_b   1.000
_cell.length_c   1.000
_cell.angle_alpha   90.00
_cell.angle_beta   90.00
_cell.angle_gamma   90.00
#
_symmetry.space_group_name_H-M   'P 1'
#
loop_
_entity.id
_entity.type
_entity.pdbx_description
1 polymer ?
#
loop_
_entity_poly.entity_id
_entity_poly.type
_entity_poly.pdbx_seq_one_letter_code
_entity_poly.pdbx_strand_id
1 'polypeptide(L)'
;MTRTYAVKYKSKSKMLTTPEAVADTEKIILENTLVKSVKIEDNGQIVTVEVEKEEDYAEVMNKVVNVFRKIDDKSEVSYKFGLNYGK
;
A
#
# COMPACT_ATOMS: atom_id res chain seq x y z
N MET A 1 -3.12 5.57 -13.92
CA MET A 1 -2.06 6.24 -13.13
C MET A 1 -1.70 5.36 -11.95
N THR A 2 -0.43 5.17 -11.72
CA THR A 2 0.03 4.33 -10.63
C THR A 2 0.93 5.11 -9.68
N ARG A 3 0.89 4.74 -8.41
CA ARG A 3 1.81 5.23 -7.40
C ARG A 3 2.30 4.07 -6.55
N THR A 4 3.56 4.18 -6.14
CA THR A 4 4.18 3.17 -5.29
C THR A 4 4.44 3.77 -3.91
N TYR A 5 4.02 3.04 -2.89
CA TYR A 5 4.24 3.43 -1.50
C TYR A 5 5.19 2.45 -0.84
N ALA A 6 5.98 2.97 0.08
CA ALA A 6 6.83 2.14 0.94
C ALA A 6 6.15 2.03 2.30
N VAL A 7 6.11 0.83 2.84
CA VAL A 7 5.56 0.58 4.17
C VAL A 7 6.70 0.12 5.06
N LYS A 8 6.92 0.85 6.14
CA LYS A 8 7.94 0.51 7.11
C LYS A 8 7.25 -0.02 8.36
N TYR A 9 7.57 -1.25 8.73
CA TYR A 9 6.95 -1.91 9.87
C TYR A 9 7.77 -1.68 11.12
N LYS A 10 7.10 -1.44 12.22
CA LYS A 10 7.78 -1.39 13.52
C LYS A 10 8.16 -2.79 13.97
N SER A 11 7.28 -3.74 13.71
CA SER A 11 7.50 -5.14 14.09
C SER A 11 7.59 -5.99 12.83
N LYS A 12 8.73 -6.63 12.61
CA LYS A 12 8.91 -7.48 11.43
C LYS A 12 7.95 -8.67 11.41
N SER A 13 7.47 -9.09 12.59
CA SER A 13 6.52 -10.19 12.66
C SER A 13 5.16 -9.84 12.06
N LYS A 14 4.91 -8.56 11.81
CA LYS A 14 3.66 -8.09 11.20
C LYS A 14 3.72 -8.01 9.69
N MET A 15 4.87 -8.26 9.09
CA MET A 15 5.01 -8.20 7.65
C MET A 15 4.18 -9.29 6.98
N LEU A 16 3.82 -9.05 5.73
CA LEU A 16 2.94 -9.95 4.97
C LEU A 16 3.81 -11.01 4.29
N THR A 17 4.04 -12.11 5.00
CA THR A 17 4.98 -13.12 4.54
C THR A 17 4.33 -14.31 3.85
N THR A 18 3.00 -14.35 3.77
CA THR A 18 2.31 -15.44 3.11
C THR A 18 1.47 -14.92 1.95
N PRO A 19 1.24 -15.74 0.91
CA PRO A 19 0.37 -15.30 -0.18
C PRO A 19 -1.04 -14.95 0.28
N GLU A 20 -1.55 -15.65 1.29
CA GLU A 20 -2.88 -15.35 1.82
C GLU A 20 -2.94 -13.98 2.47
N ALA A 21 -1.93 -13.62 3.26
CA ALA A 21 -1.89 -12.32 3.91
C ALA A 21 -1.82 -11.21 2.87
N VAL A 22 -1.02 -11.40 1.82
CA VAL A 22 -0.91 -10.43 0.73
C VAL A 22 -2.26 -10.29 0.03
N ALA A 23 -2.88 -11.41 -0.34
CA ALA A 23 -4.14 -11.38 -1.08
C ALA A 23 -5.25 -10.75 -0.26
N ASP A 24 -5.32 -11.06 1.04
CA ASP A 24 -6.33 -10.48 1.92
C ASP A 24 -6.16 -8.98 2.04
N THR A 25 -4.92 -8.51 2.14
CA THR A 25 -4.65 -7.07 2.27
C THR A 25 -4.97 -6.35 0.98
N GLU A 26 -4.61 -6.94 -0.17
CA GLU A 26 -4.97 -6.35 -1.47
C GLU A 26 -6.48 -6.23 -1.60
N LYS A 27 -7.22 -7.25 -1.16
CA LYS A 27 -8.66 -7.24 -1.25
C LYS A 27 -9.26 -6.10 -0.41
N ILE A 28 -8.71 -5.87 0.78
CA ILE A 28 -9.19 -4.80 1.64
C ILE A 28 -8.96 -3.44 1.00
N ILE A 29 -7.80 -3.25 0.39
CA ILE A 29 -7.50 -1.99 -0.30
C ILE A 29 -8.45 -1.80 -1.48
N LEU A 30 -8.75 -2.87 -2.21
CA LEU A 30 -9.66 -2.81 -3.34
C LEU A 30 -11.11 -2.51 -2.95
N GLU A 31 -11.45 -2.59 -1.66
CA GLU A 31 -12.78 -2.16 -1.21
C GLU A 31 -13.01 -0.68 -1.46
N ASN A 32 -11.95 0.10 -1.58
CA ASN A 32 -12.09 1.51 -1.97
C ASN A 32 -12.32 1.55 -3.48
N THR A 33 -13.47 2.10 -3.89
CA THR A 33 -13.88 2.06 -5.29
C THR A 33 -13.00 2.91 -6.21
N LEU A 34 -12.19 3.79 -5.65
CA LEU A 34 -11.26 4.60 -6.44
C LEU A 34 -10.04 3.80 -6.87
N VAL A 35 -9.75 2.67 -6.20
CA VAL A 35 -8.60 1.84 -6.52
C VAL A 35 -8.98 0.89 -7.66
N LYS A 36 -8.27 0.99 -8.78
CA LYS A 36 -8.49 0.11 -9.91
C LYS A 36 -7.71 -1.19 -9.78
N SER A 37 -6.51 -1.10 -9.24
CA SER A 37 -5.71 -2.30 -8.98
C SER A 37 -4.71 -1.99 -7.88
N VAL A 38 -4.26 -3.04 -7.21
CA VAL A 38 -3.24 -2.93 -6.18
C VAL A 38 -2.32 -4.13 -6.27
N LYS A 39 -1.04 -3.89 -6.05
CA LYS A 39 -0.04 -4.95 -6.03
C LYS A 39 0.84 -4.74 -4.80
N ILE A 40 0.94 -5.78 -3.98
CA ILE A 40 1.75 -5.74 -2.77
C ILE A 40 2.93 -6.67 -2.97
N GLU A 41 4.14 -6.17 -2.72
CA GLU A 41 5.37 -6.91 -2.95
C GLU A 41 6.28 -6.80 -1.73
N ASP A 42 7.34 -7.59 -1.74
CA ASP A 42 8.41 -7.53 -0.75
C ASP A 42 7.88 -7.65 0.67
N ASN A 43 7.07 -8.69 0.90
CA ASN A 43 6.50 -8.99 2.22
C ASN A 43 5.67 -7.84 2.78
N GLY A 44 5.04 -7.09 1.89
CA GLY A 44 4.17 -5.99 2.32
C GLY A 44 4.88 -4.67 2.46
N GLN A 45 6.13 -4.57 2.03
CA GLN A 45 6.89 -3.32 2.15
C GLN A 45 6.71 -2.40 0.96
N ILE A 46 6.20 -2.91 -0.15
CA ILE A 46 5.99 -2.14 -1.37
C ILE A 46 4.55 -2.33 -1.82
N VAL A 47 3.85 -1.22 -2.00
CA VAL A 47 2.44 -1.23 -2.41
C VAL A 47 2.29 -0.32 -3.61
N THR A 48 1.83 -0.86 -4.73
CA THR A 48 1.56 -0.07 -5.91
C THR A 48 0.05 -0.06 -6.15
N VAL A 49 -0.51 1.13 -6.27
CA VAL A 49 -1.94 1.27 -6.53
C VAL A 49 -2.16 2.01 -7.84
N GLU A 50 -3.23 1.66 -8.52
CA GLU A 50 -3.64 2.33 -9.75
C GLU A 50 -4.97 3.02 -9.51
N VAL A 51 -5.08 4.28 -9.91
CA VAL A 51 -6.32 5.05 -9.85
C VAL A 51 -6.53 5.72 -11.20
N GLU A 52 -7.75 6.20 -11.43
CA GLU A 52 -8.08 6.85 -12.69
C GLU A 52 -7.66 8.31 -12.71
N LYS A 53 -7.80 9.01 -11.59
CA LYS A 53 -7.53 10.44 -11.51
C LYS A 53 -6.50 10.72 -10.43
N GLU A 54 -5.61 11.65 -10.70
CA GLU A 54 -4.57 12.00 -9.74
C GLU A 54 -5.15 12.48 -8.42
N GLU A 55 -6.24 13.22 -8.47
CA GLU A 55 -6.85 13.74 -7.25
C GLU A 55 -7.38 12.64 -6.32
N ASP A 56 -7.58 11.43 -6.83
CA ASP A 56 -8.07 10.33 -6.02
C ASP A 56 -7.02 9.79 -5.05
N TYR A 57 -5.74 10.12 -5.28
CA TYR A 57 -4.67 9.58 -4.45
C TYR A 57 -4.75 10.02 -2.99
N ALA A 58 -5.32 11.20 -2.71
CA ALA A 58 -5.43 11.65 -1.33
C ALA A 58 -6.26 10.67 -0.51
N GLU A 59 -7.40 10.27 -1.04
CA GLU A 59 -8.27 9.31 -0.34
C GLU A 59 -7.65 7.92 -0.33
N VAL A 60 -7.05 7.51 -1.44
CA VAL A 60 -6.44 6.19 -1.53
C VAL A 60 -5.26 6.08 -0.56
N MET A 61 -4.46 7.13 -0.41
CA MET A 61 -3.37 7.13 0.55
C MET A 61 -3.89 6.92 1.96
N ASN A 62 -5.00 7.59 2.32
CA ASN A 62 -5.61 7.40 3.63
C ASN A 62 -6.04 5.95 3.83
N LYS A 63 -6.61 5.33 2.81
CA LYS A 63 -7.01 3.93 2.89
C LYS A 63 -5.80 3.04 3.13
N VAL A 64 -4.73 3.25 2.36
CA VAL A 64 -3.52 2.44 2.48
C VAL A 64 -2.92 2.59 3.89
N VAL A 65 -2.81 3.84 4.36
CA VAL A 65 -2.29 4.09 5.70
C VAL A 65 -3.12 3.36 6.75
N ASN A 66 -4.44 3.46 6.66
CA ASN A 66 -5.32 2.85 7.65
C ASN A 66 -5.22 1.34 7.64
N VAL A 67 -5.12 0.74 6.45
CA VAL A 67 -5.00 -0.72 6.34
C VAL A 67 -3.73 -1.19 7.02
N PHE A 68 -2.60 -0.55 6.73
CA PHE A 68 -1.32 -1.00 7.29
C PHE A 68 -1.21 -0.67 8.78
N ARG A 69 -1.87 0.37 9.27
CA ARG A 69 -1.89 0.65 10.69
C ARG A 69 -2.73 -0.34 11.47
N LYS A 70 -3.70 -0.98 10.82
CA LYS A 70 -4.41 -2.07 11.47
C LYS A 70 -3.56 -3.33 11.58
N ILE A 71 -2.64 -3.52 10.63
CA ILE A 71 -1.72 -4.65 10.68
C ILE A 71 -0.63 -4.39 11.72
N ASP A 72 -0.08 -3.19 11.72
CA ASP A 72 0.95 -2.76 12.65
C ASP A 72 0.68 -1.29 12.94
N ASP A 73 0.21 -1.00 14.15
CA ASP A 73 -0.27 0.34 14.50
C ASP A 73 0.85 1.39 14.49
N LYS A 74 2.09 0.97 14.42
CA LYS A 74 3.23 1.88 14.36
C LYS A 74 3.91 1.86 13.00
N SER A 75 3.26 1.28 12.00
CA SER A 75 3.80 1.28 10.64
C SER A 75 3.77 2.70 10.07
N GLU A 76 4.67 2.93 9.12
CA GLU A 76 4.75 4.20 8.41
C GLU A 76 4.64 3.95 6.92
N VAL A 77 3.76 4.69 6.27
CA VAL A 77 3.58 4.60 4.83
C VAL A 77 4.07 5.90 4.22
N SER A 78 4.96 5.80 3.24
CA SER A 78 5.48 6.96 2.54
C SER A 78 5.36 6.77 1.05
N TYR A 79 5.27 7.89 0.34
CA TYR A 79 5.18 7.88 -1.10
C TYR A 79 6.57 7.74 -1.68
N LYS A 80 6.77 6.76 -2.55
CA LYS A 80 8.08 6.48 -3.15
C LYS A 80 8.28 7.21 -4.47
N PHE A 81 7.66 8.35 -4.60
CA PHE A 81 7.72 9.09 -5.84
C PHE A 81 9.14 9.27 -6.36
N GLY A 82 10.05 9.66 -5.49
CA GLY A 82 11.40 9.93 -5.90
C GLY A 82 12.14 8.73 -6.45
N LEU A 83 11.78 7.55 -6.01
CA LEU A 83 12.47 6.35 -6.46
C LEU A 83 12.10 5.98 -7.89
N ASN A 84 10.93 6.36 -8.33
CA ASN A 84 10.48 6.06 -9.68
C ASN A 84 11.17 6.90 -10.71
N TYR A 85 11.79 7.96 -10.29
CA TYR A 85 12.45 8.91 -11.17
C TYR A 85 13.93 8.99 -10.94
N GLY A 86 14.39 8.19 -10.04
CA GLY A 86 15.81 8.11 -9.79
C GLY A 86 16.57 7.52 -10.92
N LYS A 87 15.89 7.38 -11.97
CA LYS A 87 16.49 6.87 -13.18
C LYS A 87 16.51 7.96 -14.19
#